data_f4d6da96817863cbdd3f1c15ef62083f
#
_entry.id   f4d6da96817863cbdd3f1c15ef62083f
#
_cell.length_a   1.000
_cell.length_b   1.000
_cell.length_c   1.000
_cell.angle_alpha   90.00
_cell.angle_beta   90.00
_cell.angle_gamma   90.00
#
_symmetry.space_group_name_H-M   'P 1'
#
loop_
_entity.id
_entity.type
_entity.pdbx_description
1 polymer ?
#
loop_
_entity_poly.entity_id
_entity_poly.type
_entity_poly.pdbx_seq_one_letter_code
_entity_poly.pdbx_strand_id
1 'polypeptide(L)'
;MPALINAHTHIYSALARGLSIVGNNPTNFYEVLDGTWWAIDRKLMMDGTRASATALYMDSIKQGVTTIFDHHASYGEIPGTLHTIAEESKRLGLRSCLCYEVSDRDGEEKCLQAIQENADFITECEKNKDPMLAAMFGGHALFTISDKTFDRMVEANNGRTGYHIHVSEGMNDVYDSLQNYGRRPIQRLQDHGILGDKTILGHCIHVNTAEMEIIQHTNTMVVNNPES
;
A
#
# COMPACT_ATOMS: atom_id res chain seq x y z
N MET A 1 17.94 16.24 16.94
CA MET A 1 16.79 16.54 16.08
C MET A 1 15.83 15.37 16.16
N PRO A 2 14.55 15.52 15.87
CA PRO A 2 13.63 14.40 15.76
C PRO A 2 14.11 13.42 14.68
N ALA A 3 13.80 12.13 14.84
CA ALA A 3 14.10 11.12 13.84
C ALA A 3 13.19 11.25 12.62
N LEU A 4 13.60 10.66 11.49
CA LEU A 4 12.82 10.66 10.27
C LEU A 4 11.70 9.61 10.32
N ILE A 5 10.59 9.93 9.67
CA ILE A 5 9.48 9.01 9.42
C ILE A 5 9.38 8.80 7.91
N ASN A 6 9.43 7.53 7.46
CA ASN A 6 9.11 7.18 6.09
C ASN A 6 7.62 6.85 6.03
N ALA A 7 6.82 7.78 5.50
CA ALA A 7 5.36 7.70 5.55
C ALA A 7 4.74 6.89 4.41
N HIS A 8 5.52 6.47 3.42
CA HIS A 8 5.09 5.58 2.34
C HIS A 8 6.31 4.90 1.72
N THR A 9 6.32 3.59 1.71
CA THR A 9 7.38 2.78 1.11
C THR A 9 6.86 1.39 0.74
N HIS A 10 7.67 0.69 -0.05
CA HIS A 10 7.41 -0.69 -0.48
C HIS A 10 8.57 -1.59 -0.08
N ILE A 11 8.45 -2.23 1.07
CA ILE A 11 9.49 -3.16 1.58
C ILE A 11 9.81 -4.24 0.55
N TYR A 12 8.80 -4.77 -0.14
CA TYR A 12 8.99 -5.85 -1.11
C TYR A 12 9.96 -5.49 -2.24
N SER A 13 10.13 -4.22 -2.56
CA SER A 13 10.98 -3.74 -3.65
C SER A 13 12.45 -3.52 -3.25
N ALA A 14 12.81 -3.70 -1.98
CA ALA A 14 14.15 -3.35 -1.48
C ALA A 14 15.31 -4.02 -2.24
N LEU A 15 15.10 -5.26 -2.68
CA LEU A 15 16.10 -6.03 -3.44
C LEU A 15 15.98 -5.85 -4.96
N ALA A 16 15.03 -5.04 -5.44
CA ALA A 16 14.89 -4.73 -6.86
C ALA A 16 15.89 -3.67 -7.35
N ARG A 17 16.62 -3.03 -6.46
CA ARG A 17 17.59 -1.99 -6.80
C ARG A 17 18.67 -2.54 -7.74
N GLY A 18 18.74 -1.96 -8.95
CA GLY A 18 19.67 -2.41 -9.99
C GLY A 18 19.21 -3.65 -10.77
N LEU A 19 18.02 -4.17 -10.50
CA LEU A 19 17.44 -5.28 -11.27
C LEU A 19 17.02 -4.79 -12.65
N SER A 20 17.46 -5.53 -13.69
CA SER A 20 17.00 -5.32 -15.06
C SER A 20 16.13 -6.49 -15.50
N ILE A 21 14.91 -6.22 -15.90
CA ILE A 21 14.00 -7.25 -16.43
C ILE A 21 14.18 -7.30 -17.94
N VAL A 22 14.73 -8.40 -18.42
CA VAL A 22 15.01 -8.61 -19.84
C VAL A 22 13.72 -8.59 -20.67
N GLY A 23 13.71 -7.78 -21.71
CA GLY A 23 12.56 -7.64 -22.61
C GLY A 23 11.50 -6.65 -22.14
N ASN A 24 11.64 -6.06 -20.94
CA ASN A 24 10.79 -4.97 -20.47
C ASN A 24 11.37 -3.63 -20.91
N ASN A 25 10.61 -2.88 -21.72
CA ASN A 25 10.99 -1.55 -22.20
C ASN A 25 9.76 -0.62 -22.08
N PRO A 26 9.38 -0.25 -20.85
CA PRO A 26 8.14 0.48 -20.59
C PRO A 26 8.19 1.89 -21.20
N THR A 27 7.08 2.33 -21.77
CA THR A 27 6.88 3.64 -22.36
C THR A 27 5.93 4.52 -21.55
N ASN A 28 5.25 3.94 -20.59
CA ASN A 28 4.30 4.62 -19.69
C ASN A 28 4.27 3.95 -18.31
N PHE A 29 3.63 4.62 -17.36
CA PHE A 29 3.55 4.17 -15.98
C PHE A 29 2.92 2.78 -15.81
N TYR A 30 1.83 2.48 -16.54
CA TYR A 30 1.18 1.17 -16.46
C TYR A 30 2.13 0.03 -16.88
N GLU A 31 2.90 0.24 -17.94
CA GLU A 31 3.90 -0.74 -18.41
C GLU A 31 5.05 -0.92 -17.40
N VAL A 32 5.40 0.13 -16.64
CA VAL A 32 6.35 0.01 -15.51
C VAL A 32 5.76 -0.89 -14.44
N LEU A 33 4.49 -0.70 -14.08
CA LEU A 33 3.81 -1.54 -13.09
C LEU A 33 3.75 -2.99 -13.54
N ASP A 34 3.17 -3.27 -14.71
CA ASP A 34 2.94 -4.64 -15.18
C ASP A 34 4.25 -5.37 -15.49
N GLY A 35 5.17 -4.71 -16.18
CA GLY A 35 6.43 -5.32 -16.62
C GLY A 35 7.52 -5.39 -15.55
N THR A 36 7.42 -4.60 -14.49
CA THR A 36 8.45 -4.55 -13.44
C THR A 36 7.89 -4.94 -12.08
N TRP A 37 7.05 -4.11 -11.48
CA TRP A 37 6.65 -4.28 -10.08
C TRP A 37 5.76 -5.49 -9.87
N TRP A 38 4.74 -5.71 -10.74
CA TRP A 38 3.88 -6.89 -10.66
C TRP A 38 4.58 -8.19 -11.09
N ALA A 39 5.61 -8.08 -11.93
CA ALA A 39 6.46 -9.24 -12.26
C ALA A 39 7.32 -9.69 -11.08
N ILE A 40 7.75 -8.74 -10.23
CA ILE A 40 8.51 -9.02 -9.00
C ILE A 40 7.60 -9.58 -7.93
N ASP A 41 6.50 -8.90 -7.61
CA ASP A 41 5.62 -9.28 -6.51
C ASP A 41 4.94 -10.64 -6.70
N ARG A 42 4.59 -10.99 -7.95
CA ARG A 42 4.06 -12.32 -8.30
C ARG A 42 5.02 -13.47 -8.03
N LYS A 43 6.31 -13.19 -7.90
CA LYS A 43 7.37 -14.18 -7.66
C LYS A 43 7.93 -14.12 -6.24
N LEU A 44 7.54 -13.12 -5.47
CA LEU A 44 8.04 -12.92 -4.14
C LEU A 44 7.40 -13.92 -3.18
N MET A 45 8.25 -14.77 -2.58
CA MET A 45 7.90 -15.76 -1.57
C MET A 45 8.33 -15.27 -0.19
N MET A 46 7.96 -15.95 0.87
CA MET A 46 8.20 -15.56 2.26
C MET A 46 9.66 -15.24 2.57
N ASP A 47 10.60 -16.06 2.08
CA ASP A 47 12.05 -15.83 2.29
C ASP A 47 12.51 -14.54 1.63
N GLY A 48 12.00 -14.24 0.44
CA GLY A 48 12.26 -12.99 -0.27
C GLY A 48 11.67 -11.78 0.46
N THR A 49 10.45 -11.91 0.98
CA THR A 49 9.79 -10.89 1.81
C THR A 49 10.62 -10.59 3.06
N ARG A 50 11.06 -11.62 3.77
CA ARG A 50 11.93 -11.49 4.96
C ARG A 50 13.27 -10.80 4.62
N ALA A 51 13.92 -11.22 3.53
CA ALA A 51 15.18 -10.64 3.08
C ALA A 51 15.02 -9.16 2.69
N SER A 52 13.95 -8.82 1.97
CA SER A 52 13.62 -7.44 1.60
C SER A 52 13.35 -6.56 2.83
N ALA A 53 12.60 -7.07 3.80
CA ALA A 53 12.36 -6.38 5.07
C ALA A 53 13.66 -6.10 5.82
N THR A 54 14.51 -7.11 5.96
CA THR A 54 15.83 -6.94 6.59
C THR A 54 16.65 -5.86 5.89
N ALA A 55 16.73 -5.89 4.56
CA ALA A 55 17.51 -4.93 3.77
C ALA A 55 16.98 -3.49 3.94
N LEU A 56 15.67 -3.28 3.78
CA LEU A 56 15.08 -1.94 3.90
C LEU A 56 15.20 -1.39 5.31
N TYR A 57 14.95 -2.18 6.33
CA TYR A 57 15.08 -1.73 7.72
C TYR A 57 16.51 -1.36 8.08
N MET A 58 17.51 -2.13 7.63
CA MET A 58 18.92 -1.80 7.84
C MET A 58 19.30 -0.50 7.15
N ASP A 59 18.87 -0.27 5.91
CA ASP A 59 19.11 0.97 5.18
C ASP A 59 18.40 2.16 5.87
N SER A 60 17.17 1.97 6.31
CA SER A 60 16.39 2.98 7.04
C SER A 60 17.07 3.42 8.35
N ILE A 61 17.58 2.48 9.13
CA ILE A 61 18.36 2.77 10.35
C ILE A 61 19.56 3.64 10.03
N LYS A 62 20.33 3.29 9.00
CA LYS A 62 21.51 4.06 8.58
C LYS A 62 21.17 5.49 8.17
N GLN A 63 19.97 5.73 7.67
CA GLN A 63 19.47 7.04 7.27
C GLN A 63 18.78 7.81 8.42
N GLY A 64 18.69 7.23 9.62
CA GLY A 64 18.05 7.87 10.78
C GLY A 64 16.51 7.80 10.76
N VAL A 65 15.93 6.91 9.97
CA VAL A 65 14.50 6.60 9.98
C VAL A 65 14.20 5.69 11.16
N THR A 66 13.17 6.03 11.94
CA THR A 66 12.75 5.22 13.10
C THR A 66 11.33 4.72 13.03
N THR A 67 10.57 5.18 12.04
CA THR A 67 9.19 4.76 11.81
C THR A 67 8.93 4.61 10.31
N ILE A 68 8.32 3.51 9.92
CA ILE A 68 8.03 3.18 8.52
C ILE A 68 6.54 2.87 8.38
N PHE A 69 5.92 3.44 7.35
CA PHE A 69 4.61 3.04 6.84
C PHE A 69 4.84 2.25 5.56
N ASP A 70 4.68 0.93 5.63
CA ASP A 70 4.87 0.04 4.50
C ASP A 70 3.56 -0.29 3.79
N HIS A 71 3.63 -0.35 2.49
CA HIS A 71 2.56 -0.74 1.59
C HIS A 71 3.02 -1.98 0.81
N HIS A 72 2.69 -3.18 1.32
CA HIS A 72 3.30 -4.45 0.92
C HIS A 72 2.54 -5.18 -0.17
N ALA A 73 3.29 -5.76 -1.10
CA ALA A 73 2.80 -6.70 -2.11
C ALA A 73 3.72 -7.90 -2.27
N SER A 74 3.16 -9.10 -2.25
CA SER A 74 3.87 -10.37 -2.49
C SER A 74 2.89 -11.43 -2.99
N TYR A 75 2.43 -11.26 -4.23
CA TYR A 75 1.38 -12.13 -4.80
C TYR A 75 1.85 -13.56 -5.07
N GLY A 76 3.13 -13.87 -4.96
CA GLY A 76 3.65 -15.23 -4.92
C GLY A 76 3.19 -16.00 -3.68
N GLU A 77 3.22 -15.30 -2.51
CA GLU A 77 2.79 -15.86 -1.22
C GLU A 77 2.22 -14.74 -0.35
N ILE A 78 0.90 -14.77 -0.04
CA ILE A 78 0.21 -13.69 0.67
C ILE A 78 0.09 -13.97 2.18
N PRO A 79 -0.50 -15.09 2.63
CA PRO A 79 -0.80 -15.28 4.04
C PRO A 79 0.45 -15.28 4.92
N GLY A 80 0.47 -14.43 5.97
CA GLY A 80 1.54 -14.35 6.95
C GLY A 80 2.70 -13.42 6.60
N THR A 81 2.63 -12.70 5.47
CA THR A 81 3.70 -11.80 5.04
C THR A 81 3.83 -10.57 5.92
N LEU A 82 2.73 -9.95 6.34
CA LEU A 82 2.75 -8.82 7.27
C LEU A 82 3.33 -9.22 8.63
N HIS A 83 3.00 -10.43 9.11
CA HIS A 83 3.60 -10.97 10.32
C HIS A 83 5.11 -11.15 10.18
N THR A 84 5.57 -11.70 9.06
CA THR A 84 7.01 -11.86 8.77
C THR A 84 7.75 -10.51 8.75
N ILE A 85 7.16 -9.48 8.16
CA ILE A 85 7.72 -8.13 8.15
C ILE A 85 7.74 -7.55 9.57
N ALA A 86 6.68 -7.76 10.35
CA ALA A 86 6.60 -7.32 11.75
C ALA A 86 7.66 -7.98 12.63
N GLU A 87 7.96 -9.26 12.44
CA GLU A 87 9.06 -9.95 13.15
C GLU A 87 10.41 -9.28 12.85
N GLU A 88 10.70 -8.95 11.57
CA GLU A 88 11.93 -8.26 11.19
C GLU A 88 12.01 -6.83 11.75
N SER A 89 10.88 -6.12 11.75
CA SER A 89 10.74 -4.80 12.37
C SER A 89 11.15 -4.83 13.85
N LYS A 90 10.60 -5.77 14.61
CA LYS A 90 10.90 -5.97 16.02
C LYS A 90 12.36 -6.35 16.22
N ARG A 91 12.88 -7.30 15.43
CA ARG A 91 14.26 -7.77 15.52
C ARG A 91 15.27 -6.64 15.33
N LEU A 92 14.96 -5.69 14.44
CA LEU A 92 15.85 -4.56 14.10
C LEU A 92 15.52 -3.28 14.89
N GLY A 93 14.41 -3.25 15.64
CA GLY A 93 14.06 -2.17 16.55
C GLY A 93 13.46 -0.92 15.89
N LEU A 94 12.77 -1.06 14.74
CA LEU A 94 12.02 0.03 14.13
C LEU A 94 10.53 -0.06 14.47
N ARG A 95 9.85 1.09 14.48
CA ARG A 95 8.40 1.11 14.46
C ARG A 95 7.89 0.94 13.03
N SER A 96 6.85 0.12 12.87
CA SER A 96 6.24 -0.10 11.57
C SER A 96 4.72 -0.06 11.63
N CYS A 97 4.14 0.63 10.66
CA CYS A 97 2.73 0.55 10.33
C CYS A 97 2.61 -0.18 9.00
N LEU A 98 1.97 -1.35 9.00
CA LEU A 98 1.98 -2.26 7.86
C LEU A 98 0.58 -2.42 7.28
N CYS A 99 0.52 -2.59 5.97
CA CYS A 99 -0.69 -3.01 5.26
C CYS A 99 -0.34 -3.83 4.02
N TYR A 100 -1.29 -4.62 3.54
CA TYR A 100 -1.16 -5.42 2.33
C TYR A 100 -1.97 -4.82 1.18
N GLU A 101 -1.40 -4.73 -0.02
CA GLU A 101 -2.05 -4.22 -1.22
C GLU A 101 -3.17 -5.13 -1.71
N VAL A 102 -4.43 -4.81 -1.40
CA VAL A 102 -5.58 -5.46 -2.02
C VAL A 102 -5.69 -5.02 -3.48
N SER A 103 -5.90 -5.97 -4.39
CA SER A 103 -6.07 -5.72 -5.82
C SER A 103 -6.85 -6.86 -6.48
N ASP A 104 -7.63 -6.55 -7.53
CA ASP A 104 -8.35 -7.54 -8.35
C ASP A 104 -7.48 -8.11 -9.49
N ARG A 105 -6.27 -7.57 -9.72
CA ARG A 105 -5.42 -7.86 -10.89
C ARG A 105 -4.99 -9.32 -11.04
N ASP A 106 -4.86 -10.05 -9.94
CA ASP A 106 -4.44 -11.46 -9.93
C ASP A 106 -5.59 -12.42 -9.57
N GLY A 107 -6.84 -11.94 -9.73
CA GLY A 107 -8.06 -12.72 -9.58
C GLY A 107 -8.65 -12.74 -8.17
N GLU A 108 -9.88 -13.25 -8.07
CA GLU A 108 -10.69 -13.15 -6.85
C GLU A 108 -10.07 -13.87 -5.65
N GLU A 109 -9.43 -15.03 -5.86
CA GLU A 109 -8.80 -15.78 -4.77
C GLU A 109 -7.68 -14.97 -4.09
N LYS A 110 -6.78 -14.40 -4.90
CA LYS A 110 -5.67 -13.57 -4.38
C LYS A 110 -6.17 -12.28 -3.73
N CYS A 111 -7.21 -11.67 -4.30
CA CYS A 111 -7.88 -10.51 -3.71
C CYS A 111 -8.43 -10.82 -2.31
N LEU A 112 -9.14 -11.95 -2.15
CA LEU A 112 -9.67 -12.36 -0.85
C LEU A 112 -8.56 -12.70 0.16
N GLN A 113 -7.47 -13.34 -0.28
CA GLN A 113 -6.30 -13.58 0.57
C GLN A 113 -5.69 -12.26 1.06
N ALA A 114 -5.56 -11.25 0.20
CA ALA A 114 -5.04 -9.94 0.56
C ALA A 114 -5.95 -9.18 1.55
N ILE A 115 -7.27 -9.26 1.37
CA ILE A 115 -8.24 -8.72 2.34
C ILE A 115 -8.08 -9.40 3.69
N GLN A 116 -7.98 -10.75 3.71
CA GLN A 116 -7.84 -11.51 4.94
C GLN A 116 -6.51 -11.21 5.65
N GLU A 117 -5.40 -11.08 4.91
CA GLU A 117 -4.08 -10.73 5.46
C GLU A 117 -4.12 -9.40 6.23
N ASN A 118 -4.77 -8.35 5.65
CA ASN A 118 -4.98 -7.10 6.37
C ASN A 118 -5.82 -7.30 7.63
N ALA A 119 -6.94 -8.01 7.52
CA ALA A 119 -7.87 -8.21 8.65
C ALA A 119 -7.22 -8.99 9.82
N ASP A 120 -6.42 -10.00 9.49
CA ASP A 120 -5.70 -10.82 10.47
C ASP A 120 -4.61 -10.01 11.17
N PHE A 121 -3.83 -9.25 10.40
CA PHE A 121 -2.77 -8.42 10.98
C PHE A 121 -3.32 -7.27 11.85
N ILE A 122 -4.42 -6.63 11.44
CA ILE A 122 -5.14 -5.66 12.27
C ILE A 122 -5.56 -6.30 13.59
N THR A 123 -6.15 -7.50 13.53
CA THR A 123 -6.59 -8.25 14.73
C THR A 123 -5.42 -8.58 15.64
N GLU A 124 -4.27 -8.95 15.08
CA GLU A 124 -3.05 -9.20 15.84
C GLU A 124 -2.55 -7.94 16.54
N CYS A 125 -2.49 -6.80 15.85
CA CYS A 125 -2.08 -5.53 16.44
C CYS A 125 -3.01 -5.09 17.58
N GLU A 126 -4.33 -5.23 17.43
CA GLU A 126 -5.33 -4.90 18.46
C GLU A 126 -5.19 -5.77 19.70
N LYS A 127 -4.90 -7.07 19.52
CA LYS A 127 -4.72 -8.04 20.60
C LYS A 127 -3.42 -7.81 21.36
N ASN A 128 -2.31 -7.64 20.63
CA ASN A 128 -0.98 -7.58 21.23
C ASN A 128 -0.64 -6.20 21.78
N LYS A 129 -1.22 -5.13 21.22
CA LYS A 129 -0.99 -3.73 21.62
C LYS A 129 0.49 -3.36 21.72
N ASP A 130 1.31 -3.89 20.81
CA ASP A 130 2.73 -3.62 20.76
C ASP A 130 2.95 -2.17 20.28
N PRO A 131 3.61 -1.29 21.06
CA PRO A 131 3.81 0.11 20.67
C PRO A 131 4.75 0.27 19.46
N MET A 132 5.42 -0.79 19.04
CA MET A 132 6.30 -0.80 17.88
C MET A 132 5.55 -1.15 16.59
N LEU A 133 4.33 -1.65 16.66
CA LEU A 133 3.55 -2.11 15.51
C LEU A 133 2.19 -1.43 15.45
N ALA A 134 1.81 -1.07 14.25
CA ALA A 134 0.47 -0.61 13.90
C ALA A 134 0.05 -1.24 12.56
N ALA A 135 -1.23 -1.22 12.28
CA ALA A 135 -1.81 -1.71 11.05
C ALA A 135 -2.68 -0.63 10.38
N MET A 136 -2.71 -0.65 9.07
CA MET A 136 -3.71 0.02 8.24
C MET A 136 -4.34 -1.01 7.31
N PHE A 137 -5.42 -0.65 6.61
CA PHE A 137 -5.99 -1.48 5.57
C PHE A 137 -5.44 -1.03 4.21
N GLY A 138 -4.68 -1.88 3.51
CA GLY A 138 -4.04 -1.54 2.26
C GLY A 138 -4.93 -1.78 1.05
N GLY A 139 -4.88 -0.87 0.08
CA GLY A 139 -5.43 -1.05 -1.26
C GLY A 139 -4.44 -0.57 -2.29
N HIS A 140 -4.28 -1.26 -3.42
CA HIS A 140 -3.27 -0.90 -4.40
C HIS A 140 -3.56 0.48 -5.03
N ALA A 141 -4.43 0.55 -6.04
CA ALA A 141 -4.80 1.78 -6.74
C ALA A 141 -6.21 1.66 -7.32
N LEU A 142 -6.88 2.78 -7.62
CA LEU A 142 -8.30 2.77 -7.99
C LEU A 142 -8.58 1.96 -9.27
N PHE A 143 -7.68 1.97 -10.23
CA PHE A 143 -7.82 1.22 -11.49
C PHE A 143 -7.60 -0.30 -11.35
N THR A 144 -7.15 -0.77 -10.19
CA THR A 144 -6.97 -2.20 -9.90
C THR A 144 -7.94 -2.75 -8.86
N ILE A 145 -8.86 -1.92 -8.37
CA ILE A 145 -9.82 -2.28 -7.33
C ILE A 145 -11.23 -1.91 -7.81
N SER A 146 -12.12 -2.91 -7.91
CA SER A 146 -13.53 -2.70 -8.22
C SER A 146 -14.30 -2.15 -7.03
N ASP A 147 -15.47 -1.52 -7.28
CA ASP A 147 -16.37 -1.05 -6.20
C ASP A 147 -16.79 -2.21 -5.27
N LYS A 148 -17.05 -3.39 -5.84
CA LYS A 148 -17.33 -4.61 -5.08
C LYS A 148 -16.19 -4.97 -4.11
N THR A 149 -14.95 -4.77 -4.53
CA THR A 149 -13.77 -5.04 -3.69
C THR A 149 -13.60 -3.95 -2.64
N PHE A 150 -13.86 -2.68 -2.95
CA PHE A 150 -13.92 -1.63 -1.92
C PHE A 150 -14.95 -1.93 -0.84
N ASP A 151 -16.16 -2.36 -1.21
CA ASP A 151 -17.20 -2.74 -0.24
C ASP A 151 -16.72 -3.87 0.68
N ARG A 152 -16.06 -4.89 0.12
CA ARG A 152 -15.46 -6.00 0.89
C ARG A 152 -14.35 -5.53 1.83
N MET A 153 -13.49 -4.60 1.38
CA MET A 153 -12.44 -4.00 2.22
C MET A 153 -13.05 -3.23 3.39
N VAL A 154 -14.10 -2.43 3.12
CA VAL A 154 -14.80 -1.66 4.16
C VAL A 154 -15.48 -2.59 5.17
N GLU A 155 -16.15 -3.64 4.71
CA GLU A 155 -16.76 -4.65 5.57
C GLU A 155 -15.70 -5.35 6.45
N ALA A 156 -14.60 -5.81 5.87
CA ALA A 156 -13.53 -6.51 6.60
C ALA A 156 -12.79 -5.59 7.59
N ASN A 157 -12.58 -4.32 7.24
CA ASN A 157 -11.99 -3.32 8.14
C ASN A 157 -12.94 -2.94 9.28
N ASN A 158 -14.22 -2.86 9.01
CA ASN A 158 -15.26 -2.50 9.99
C ASN A 158 -14.92 -1.25 10.84
N GLY A 159 -14.30 -0.24 10.22
CA GLY A 159 -13.92 1.02 10.87
C GLY A 159 -12.78 0.92 11.90
N ARG A 160 -12.07 -0.21 11.99
CA ARG A 160 -10.99 -0.43 12.96
C ARG A 160 -9.76 0.43 12.71
N THR A 161 -9.39 0.60 11.44
CA THR A 161 -8.20 1.39 11.03
C THR A 161 -8.54 2.32 9.88
N GLY A 162 -7.61 3.24 9.54
CA GLY A 162 -7.63 3.94 8.27
C GLY A 162 -7.09 3.08 7.12
N TYR A 163 -7.09 3.66 5.92
CA TYR A 163 -6.64 2.99 4.70
C TYR A 163 -5.33 3.59 4.20
N HIS A 164 -4.56 2.79 3.47
CA HIS A 164 -3.37 3.24 2.75
C HIS A 164 -3.50 2.82 1.30
N ILE A 165 -3.63 3.77 0.37
CA ILE A 165 -3.97 3.52 -1.03
C ILE A 165 -3.19 4.49 -1.93
N HIS A 166 -2.71 4.04 -3.09
CA HIS A 166 -2.20 4.91 -4.15
C HIS A 166 -3.37 5.56 -4.88
N VAL A 167 -3.28 6.86 -5.12
CA VAL A 167 -4.37 7.62 -5.73
C VAL A 167 -3.83 8.60 -6.74
N SER A 168 -4.35 8.53 -7.97
CA SER A 168 -4.05 9.50 -9.03
C SER A 168 -2.55 9.74 -9.24
N GLU A 169 -1.73 8.68 -9.12
CA GLU A 169 -0.30 8.73 -9.42
C GLU A 169 -0.07 8.89 -10.93
N GLY A 170 -0.82 8.14 -11.75
CA GLY A 170 -0.88 8.29 -13.19
C GLY A 170 -2.29 8.67 -13.68
N MET A 171 -2.37 9.25 -14.88
CA MET A 171 -3.66 9.59 -15.50
C MET A 171 -4.54 8.37 -15.81
N ASN A 172 -3.95 7.18 -15.92
CA ASN A 172 -4.69 5.93 -16.06
C ASN A 172 -5.68 5.70 -14.92
N ASP A 173 -5.32 6.05 -13.69
CA ASP A 173 -6.19 5.96 -12.51
C ASP A 173 -7.43 6.87 -12.65
N VAL A 174 -7.21 8.09 -13.13
CA VAL A 174 -8.29 9.06 -13.39
C VAL A 174 -9.20 8.61 -14.53
N TYR A 175 -8.61 8.15 -15.65
CA TYR A 175 -9.39 7.72 -16.81
C TYR A 175 -10.20 6.46 -16.53
N ASP A 176 -9.60 5.46 -15.88
CA ASP A 176 -10.30 4.24 -15.48
C ASP A 176 -11.50 4.56 -14.57
N SER A 177 -11.28 5.39 -13.55
CA SER A 177 -12.30 5.77 -12.60
C SER A 177 -13.47 6.50 -13.27
N LEU A 178 -13.19 7.43 -14.18
CA LEU A 178 -14.22 8.14 -14.94
C LEU A 178 -14.95 7.22 -15.91
N GLN A 179 -14.24 6.38 -16.65
CA GLN A 179 -14.79 5.51 -17.68
C GLN A 179 -15.69 4.42 -17.10
N ASN A 180 -15.23 3.76 -16.03
CA ASN A 180 -15.90 2.57 -15.49
C ASN A 180 -16.91 2.91 -14.39
N TYR A 181 -16.71 4.02 -13.66
CA TYR A 181 -17.49 4.37 -12.47
C TYR A 181 -18.15 5.76 -12.56
N GLY A 182 -17.84 6.56 -13.58
CA GLY A 182 -18.41 7.90 -13.78
C GLY A 182 -18.01 8.92 -12.72
N ARG A 183 -16.97 8.65 -11.95
CA ARG A 183 -16.47 9.46 -10.82
C ARG A 183 -14.98 9.59 -10.86
N ARG A 184 -14.45 10.68 -10.32
CA ARG A 184 -13.01 10.83 -10.14
C ARG A 184 -12.53 10.05 -8.91
N PRO A 185 -11.23 9.70 -8.83
CA PRO A 185 -10.66 8.82 -7.80
C PRO A 185 -11.06 9.19 -6.36
N ILE A 186 -10.89 10.44 -5.94
CA ILE A 186 -11.21 10.87 -4.57
C ILE A 186 -12.72 10.82 -4.28
N GLN A 187 -13.55 11.17 -5.25
CA GLN A 187 -15.01 11.06 -5.11
C GLN A 187 -15.44 9.60 -4.90
N ARG A 188 -14.82 8.67 -5.66
CA ARG A 188 -15.07 7.25 -5.53
C ARG A 188 -14.69 6.72 -4.14
N LEU A 189 -13.53 7.12 -3.60
CA LEU A 189 -13.13 6.77 -2.23
C LEU A 189 -14.06 7.36 -1.16
N GLN A 190 -14.56 8.59 -1.38
CA GLN A 190 -15.53 9.22 -0.49
C GLN A 190 -16.84 8.44 -0.43
N ASP A 191 -17.35 8.00 -1.59
CA ASP A 191 -18.60 7.23 -1.67
C ASP A 191 -18.53 5.89 -0.93
N HIS A 192 -17.36 5.25 -0.91
CA HIS A 192 -17.12 4.01 -0.15
C HIS A 192 -16.75 4.25 1.32
N GLY A 193 -16.67 5.51 1.79
CA GLY A 193 -16.34 5.83 3.18
C GLY A 193 -14.90 5.49 3.58
N ILE A 194 -13.98 5.53 2.62
CA ILE A 194 -12.55 5.20 2.83
C ILE A 194 -11.77 6.39 3.37
N LEU A 195 -12.18 7.62 3.03
CA LEU A 195 -11.51 8.84 3.47
C LEU A 195 -11.70 9.11 4.96
N GLY A 196 -10.72 9.75 5.59
CA GLY A 196 -10.76 10.14 7.00
C GLY A 196 -9.38 10.44 7.56
N ASP A 197 -9.34 10.91 8.81
CA ASP A 197 -8.14 11.39 9.51
C ASP A 197 -7.07 10.33 9.79
N LYS A 198 -7.41 9.06 9.60
CA LYS A 198 -6.47 7.93 9.73
C LYS A 198 -6.06 7.34 8.38
N THR A 199 -6.58 7.86 7.26
CA THR A 199 -6.28 7.37 5.92
C THR A 199 -5.10 8.11 5.30
N ILE A 200 -4.22 7.37 4.63
CA ILE A 200 -3.08 7.88 3.86
C ILE A 200 -3.36 7.63 2.37
N LEU A 201 -3.29 8.69 1.58
CA LEU A 201 -3.32 8.64 0.13
C LEU A 201 -1.91 8.86 -0.41
N GLY A 202 -1.36 7.86 -1.09
CA GLY A 202 -0.09 7.98 -1.80
C GLY A 202 -0.24 8.85 -3.05
N HIS A 203 0.74 9.70 -3.31
CA HIS A 203 0.93 10.53 -4.51
C HIS A 203 -0.06 11.68 -4.69
N CYS A 204 -1.31 11.44 -5.07
CA CYS A 204 -2.32 12.47 -5.41
C CYS A 204 -1.85 13.49 -6.47
N ILE A 205 -1.09 13.04 -7.49
CA ILE A 205 -0.47 13.93 -8.50
C ILE A 205 -1.54 14.53 -9.41
N HIS A 206 -2.51 13.74 -9.86
CA HIS A 206 -3.53 14.14 -10.84
C HIS A 206 -4.90 14.45 -10.22
N VAL A 207 -4.93 14.97 -8.98
CA VAL A 207 -6.15 15.45 -8.34
C VAL A 207 -6.51 16.86 -8.83
N ASN A 208 -7.80 17.18 -8.87
CA ASN A 208 -8.29 18.53 -9.18
C ASN A 208 -8.70 19.29 -7.90
N THR A 209 -9.07 20.56 -8.04
CA THR A 209 -9.46 21.43 -6.92
C THR A 209 -10.61 20.86 -6.09
N ALA A 210 -11.64 20.31 -6.72
CA ALA A 210 -12.78 19.73 -6.01
C ALA A 210 -12.36 18.48 -5.18
N GLU A 211 -11.45 17.67 -5.71
CA GLU A 211 -10.88 16.53 -4.97
C GLU A 211 -10.00 16.99 -3.80
N MET A 212 -9.22 18.07 -3.95
CA MET A 212 -8.44 18.67 -2.86
C MET A 212 -9.35 19.18 -1.73
N GLU A 213 -10.49 19.77 -2.06
CA GLU A 213 -11.49 20.20 -1.07
C GLU A 213 -12.07 19.01 -0.29
N ILE A 214 -12.35 17.88 -0.96
CA ILE A 214 -12.80 16.66 -0.30
C ILE A 214 -11.73 16.14 0.66
N ILE A 215 -10.47 16.05 0.22
CA ILE A 215 -9.34 15.61 1.06
C ILE A 215 -9.23 16.50 2.30
N GLN A 216 -9.31 17.82 2.12
CA GLN A 216 -9.24 18.79 3.23
C GLN A 216 -10.40 18.60 4.21
N HIS A 217 -11.64 18.49 3.73
CA HIS A 217 -12.83 18.37 4.60
C HIS A 217 -12.87 17.04 5.37
N THR A 218 -12.28 15.99 4.83
CA THR A 218 -12.19 14.68 5.49
C THR A 218 -10.97 14.54 6.40
N ASN A 219 -10.08 15.55 6.45
CA ASN A 219 -8.77 15.50 7.12
C ASN A 219 -7.90 14.30 6.69
N THR A 220 -8.07 13.84 5.46
CA THR A 220 -7.30 12.72 4.93
C THR A 220 -5.87 13.14 4.66
N MET A 221 -4.91 12.31 5.04
CA MET A 221 -3.48 12.59 4.85
C MET A 221 -3.03 12.27 3.42
N VAL A 222 -2.18 13.12 2.87
CA VAL A 222 -1.52 12.88 1.56
C VAL A 222 -0.02 12.75 1.77
N VAL A 223 0.57 11.73 1.19
CA VAL A 223 2.03 11.54 1.14
C VAL A 223 2.49 11.71 -0.30
N ASN A 224 3.25 12.76 -0.55
CA ASN A 224 3.85 13.01 -1.84
C ASN A 224 5.22 12.31 -1.92
N ASN A 225 5.45 11.59 -3.02
CA ASN A 225 6.71 10.91 -3.30
C ASN A 225 7.35 11.57 -4.52
N PRO A 226 8.27 12.53 -4.33
CA PRO A 226 8.77 13.37 -5.43
C PRO A 226 9.54 12.64 -6.51
N GLU A 227 9.96 11.40 -6.23
CA GLU A 227 10.76 10.57 -7.14
C GLU A 227 9.92 9.46 -7.83
N SER A 228 8.61 9.46 -7.62
CA SER A 228 7.68 8.54 -8.29
C SER A 228 7.26 9.05 -9.64
#